data_6e3e022c05723920a640ceb82e9f0dcc
#
_entry.id   6e3e022c05723920a640ceb82e9f0dcc
#
_cell.length_a   1.000
_cell.length_b   1.000
_cell.length_c   1.000
_cell.angle_alpha   90.00
_cell.angle_beta   90.00
_cell.angle_gamma   90.00
#
_symmetry.space_group_name_H-M   'P 1'
#
loop_
_entity.id
_entity.type
_entity.pdbx_description
1 polymer ?
#
loop_
_entity_poly.entity_id
_entity_poly.type
_entity_poly.pdbx_seq_one_letter_code
_entity_poly.pdbx_strand_id
1 'polypeptide(L)'
;MRKSKRIFIICMIGAVFFLSGCSERKEKQVEITVMHGWGSTEMDHKEMQKIYSDFQKKYPDISLNLIAMPTGKEMVERAEDRILVGDLPDVIFCGDAGKESLYQFMIENELALDLLPYIKEDKELLHSIAPSSMEYWKTRDGKLYTVSDVLMLGGGYWYNEEIFREAGITSIPETWEEFYSACQKIQTWSETSNKDVMPLGPTVEGYLYITDQMLAKNR
;
A
#
# COMPACT_ATOMS: atom_id res chain seq x y z
N MET A 1 -61.71 23.59 45.96
CA MET A 1 -60.33 23.14 46.17
C MET A 1 -60.07 21.69 45.71
N ARG A 2 -61.01 20.82 45.47
CA ARG A 2 -60.78 19.42 45.08
C ARG A 2 -60.52 19.22 43.53
N LYS A 3 -61.07 20.09 42.69
CA LYS A 3 -60.91 20.00 41.23
C LYS A 3 -59.50 20.48 40.72
N SER A 4 -58.88 21.42 41.39
CA SER A 4 -57.54 21.95 41.01
C SER A 4 -56.40 20.93 41.22
N LYS A 5 -56.52 20.09 42.29
CA LYS A 5 -55.50 19.05 42.55
C LYS A 5 -55.50 17.90 41.54
N ARG A 6 -56.69 17.58 40.95
CA ARG A 6 -56.79 16.52 39.93
C ARG A 6 -56.22 16.94 38.59
N ILE A 7 -56.32 18.20 38.20
CA ILE A 7 -55.77 18.75 36.98
C ILE A 7 -54.19 18.80 37.06
N PHE A 8 -53.66 19.14 38.26
CA PHE A 8 -52.22 19.19 38.49
C PHE A 8 -51.56 17.79 38.46
N ILE A 9 -52.24 16.75 38.93
CA ILE A 9 -51.79 15.37 38.91
C ILE A 9 -51.80 14.81 37.46
N ILE A 10 -52.81 15.15 36.65
CA ILE A 10 -52.91 14.70 35.25
C ILE A 10 -51.83 15.39 34.40
N CYS A 11 -51.52 16.66 34.63
CA CYS A 11 -50.40 17.34 33.96
C CYS A 11 -49.03 16.79 34.37
N MET A 12 -48.82 16.36 35.61
CA MET A 12 -47.57 15.74 36.06
C MET A 12 -47.38 14.32 35.48
N ILE A 13 -48.44 13.55 35.31
CA ILE A 13 -48.36 12.21 34.67
C ILE A 13 -48.11 12.34 33.14
N GLY A 14 -48.70 13.36 32.50
CA GLY A 14 -48.43 13.64 31.08
C GLY A 14 -46.99 14.09 30.79
N ALA A 15 -46.35 14.80 31.73
CA ALA A 15 -44.94 15.26 31.56
C ALA A 15 -43.91 14.12 31.71
N VAL A 16 -44.25 13.03 32.43
CA VAL A 16 -43.33 11.88 32.58
C VAL A 16 -43.31 10.99 31.32
N PHE A 17 -44.37 11.00 30.50
CA PHE A 17 -44.39 10.21 29.26
C PHE A 17 -43.64 10.86 28.09
N PHE A 18 -43.29 12.15 28.14
CA PHE A 18 -42.52 12.81 27.13
C PHE A 18 -40.99 12.72 27.32
N LEU A 19 -40.52 12.14 28.43
CA LEU A 19 -39.10 11.92 28.71
C LEU A 19 -38.62 10.52 28.31
N SER A 20 -39.48 9.68 27.74
CA SER A 20 -39.03 8.48 27.00
C SER A 20 -38.53 8.89 25.61
N GLY A 21 -37.61 9.84 25.56
CA GLY A 21 -36.80 10.07 24.36
C GLY A 21 -36.13 8.75 24.06
N CYS A 22 -36.39 8.20 22.87
CA CYS A 22 -35.58 7.17 22.28
C CYS A 22 -34.12 7.61 22.40
N SER A 23 -33.43 7.08 23.39
CA SER A 23 -31.98 6.97 23.31
C SER A 23 -31.76 6.00 22.16
N GLU A 24 -31.65 6.52 20.92
CA GLU A 24 -30.99 5.80 19.87
C GLU A 24 -29.65 5.36 20.48
N ARG A 25 -29.57 4.08 20.78
CA ARG A 25 -28.32 3.44 21.11
C ARG A 25 -27.49 3.63 19.82
N LYS A 26 -26.71 4.72 19.72
CA LYS A 26 -25.68 4.83 18.70
C LYS A 26 -24.88 3.56 18.86
N GLU A 27 -25.02 2.63 17.91
CA GLU A 27 -24.12 1.50 17.83
C GLU A 27 -22.72 2.08 17.91
N LYS A 28 -21.91 1.53 18.79
CA LYS A 28 -20.57 2.06 19.06
C LYS A 28 -19.80 1.91 17.76
N GLN A 29 -19.58 3.00 17.05
CA GLN A 29 -18.81 3.03 15.83
C GLN A 29 -17.44 2.39 16.11
N VAL A 30 -17.05 1.41 15.30
CA VAL A 30 -15.73 0.79 15.40
C VAL A 30 -14.74 1.74 14.76
N GLU A 31 -13.72 2.16 15.50
CA GLU A 31 -12.62 2.93 14.93
C GLU A 31 -11.48 1.98 14.57
N ILE A 32 -10.95 2.12 13.35
CA ILE A 32 -9.77 1.41 12.85
C ILE A 32 -8.69 2.43 12.54
N THR A 33 -7.56 2.31 13.19
CA THR A 33 -6.39 3.15 12.95
C THR A 33 -5.52 2.55 11.84
N VAL A 34 -5.31 3.33 10.77
CA VAL A 34 -4.52 2.92 9.59
C VAL A 34 -3.31 3.84 9.44
N MET A 35 -2.11 3.31 9.61
CA MET A 35 -0.87 3.99 9.26
C MET A 35 -0.49 3.68 7.83
N HIS A 36 -0.34 4.71 6.98
CA HIS A 36 -0.12 4.54 5.54
C HIS A 36 0.87 5.56 4.97
N GLY A 37 1.49 5.23 3.84
CA GLY A 37 2.44 6.10 3.11
C GLY A 37 1.79 7.07 2.10
N TRP A 38 0.47 7.04 1.91
CA TRP A 38 -0.26 7.74 0.84
C TRP A 38 -0.73 9.15 1.26
N GLY A 39 0.18 9.97 1.81
CA GLY A 39 -0.16 11.28 2.38
C GLY A 39 0.13 12.48 1.48
N SER A 40 0.80 12.32 0.34
CA SER A 40 1.17 13.42 -0.56
C SER A 40 0.03 13.83 -1.50
N THR A 41 0.29 14.84 -2.34
CA THR A 41 -0.63 15.32 -3.37
C THR A 41 -0.42 14.67 -4.74
N GLU A 42 0.43 13.67 -4.84
CA GLU A 42 0.68 12.91 -6.05
C GLU A 42 -0.58 12.12 -6.48
N MET A 43 -0.63 11.75 -7.74
CA MET A 43 -1.86 11.20 -8.34
C MET A 43 -2.24 9.86 -7.71
N ASP A 44 -1.29 8.95 -7.55
CA ASP A 44 -1.46 7.65 -6.92
C ASP A 44 -1.88 7.77 -5.44
N HIS A 45 -1.31 8.73 -4.69
CA HIS A 45 -1.71 9.01 -3.33
C HIS A 45 -3.16 9.53 -3.24
N LYS A 46 -3.62 10.32 -4.22
CA LYS A 46 -5.02 10.77 -4.28
C LYS A 46 -5.99 9.61 -4.53
N GLU A 47 -5.62 8.68 -5.40
CA GLU A 47 -6.43 7.50 -5.66
C GLU A 47 -6.54 6.60 -4.42
N MET A 48 -5.46 6.40 -3.67
CA MET A 48 -5.50 5.67 -2.40
C MET A 48 -6.37 6.38 -1.35
N GLN A 49 -6.26 7.70 -1.22
CA GLN A 49 -7.13 8.49 -0.34
C GLN A 49 -8.61 8.37 -0.73
N LYS A 50 -8.91 8.30 -2.03
CA LYS A 50 -10.26 8.06 -2.53
C LYS A 50 -10.76 6.67 -2.13
N ILE A 51 -9.93 5.64 -2.21
CA ILE A 51 -10.27 4.27 -1.77
C ILE A 51 -10.68 4.26 -0.30
N TYR A 52 -9.91 4.92 0.58
CA TYR A 52 -10.27 5.04 2.01
C TYR A 52 -11.61 5.78 2.21
N SER A 53 -11.82 6.87 1.46
CA SER A 53 -13.09 7.61 1.50
C SER A 53 -14.28 6.76 1.04
N ASP A 54 -14.11 5.97 -0.02
CA ASP A 54 -15.17 5.10 -0.54
C ASP A 54 -15.45 3.92 0.40
N PHE A 55 -14.42 3.39 1.07
CA PHE A 55 -14.58 2.42 2.15
C PHE A 55 -15.45 2.96 3.29
N GLN A 56 -15.18 4.17 3.79
CA GLN A 56 -15.97 4.79 4.85
C GLN A 56 -17.43 5.04 4.45
N LYS A 57 -17.69 5.38 3.16
CA LYS A 57 -19.06 5.50 2.64
C LYS A 57 -19.78 4.16 2.58
N LYS A 58 -19.06 3.10 2.21
CA LYS A 58 -19.62 1.74 2.10
C LYS A 58 -19.90 1.13 3.47
N TYR A 59 -19.08 1.46 4.47
CA TYR A 59 -19.15 0.94 5.83
C TYR A 59 -19.27 2.07 6.86
N PRO A 60 -20.45 2.71 7.00
CA PRO A 60 -20.63 3.90 7.84
C PRO A 60 -20.44 3.64 9.34
N ASP A 61 -20.58 2.39 9.77
CA ASP A 61 -20.37 1.98 11.16
C ASP A 61 -18.88 1.80 11.54
N ILE A 62 -17.99 1.89 10.54
CA ILE A 62 -16.54 1.86 10.72
C ILE A 62 -15.98 3.25 10.47
N SER A 63 -15.23 3.78 11.44
CA SER A 63 -14.48 5.04 11.30
C SER A 63 -13.00 4.72 11.04
N LEU A 64 -12.41 5.30 10.00
CA LEU A 64 -10.98 5.20 9.75
C LEU A 64 -10.25 6.40 10.37
N ASN A 65 -9.33 6.13 11.27
CA ASN A 65 -8.34 7.09 11.76
C ASN A 65 -7.07 6.95 10.90
N LEU A 66 -6.95 7.78 9.86
CA LEU A 66 -5.87 7.71 8.89
C LEU A 66 -4.65 8.50 9.36
N ILE A 67 -3.52 7.82 9.53
CA ILE A 67 -2.24 8.41 9.93
C ILE A 67 -1.29 8.33 8.75
N ALA A 68 -1.12 9.45 8.06
CA ALA A 68 -0.15 9.57 6.97
C ALA A 68 1.28 9.61 7.53
N MET A 69 2.14 8.75 7.02
CA MET A 69 3.55 8.65 7.40
C MET A 69 4.44 9.06 6.23
N PRO A 70 5.63 9.61 6.49
CA PRO A 70 6.65 9.72 5.45
C PRO A 70 7.05 8.32 4.99
N THR A 71 7.66 8.24 3.81
CA THR A 71 8.15 6.96 3.25
C THR A 71 9.58 6.67 3.72
N GLY A 72 10.00 5.41 3.55
CA GLY A 72 11.37 4.98 3.84
C GLY A 72 11.69 4.85 5.34
N LYS A 73 12.94 5.15 5.69
CA LYS A 73 13.48 4.94 7.05
C LYS A 73 12.70 5.69 8.14
N GLU A 74 12.28 6.91 7.87
CA GLU A 74 11.52 7.73 8.83
C GLU A 74 10.17 7.09 9.19
N MET A 75 9.54 6.40 8.23
CA MET A 75 8.31 5.64 8.49
C MET A 75 8.55 4.51 9.50
N VAL A 76 9.63 3.75 9.31
CA VAL A 76 9.99 2.64 10.21
C VAL A 76 10.24 3.17 11.62
N GLU A 77 11.09 4.19 11.77
CA GLU A 77 11.41 4.79 13.08
C GLU A 77 10.15 5.29 13.80
N ARG A 78 9.27 6.00 13.12
CA ARG A 78 8.01 6.49 13.72
C ARG A 78 7.04 5.38 14.08
N ALA A 79 6.99 4.31 13.29
CA ALA A 79 6.16 3.16 13.60
C ALA A 79 6.67 2.43 14.84
N GLU A 80 7.97 2.19 14.93
CA GLU A 80 8.63 1.57 16.10
C GLU A 80 8.41 2.39 17.36
N ASP A 81 8.59 3.72 17.32
CA ASP A 81 8.35 4.62 18.46
C ASP A 81 6.92 4.51 18.98
N ARG A 82 5.91 4.45 18.10
CA ARG A 82 4.51 4.27 18.49
C ARG A 82 4.26 2.91 19.13
N ILE A 83 4.82 1.86 18.55
CA ILE A 83 4.71 0.49 19.06
C ILE A 83 5.32 0.38 20.46
N LEU A 84 6.48 1.00 20.68
CA LEU A 84 7.17 0.99 21.97
C LEU A 84 6.36 1.66 23.10
N VAL A 85 5.52 2.62 22.78
CA VAL A 85 4.62 3.27 23.77
C VAL A 85 3.24 2.61 23.86
N GLY A 86 3.04 1.49 23.17
CA GLY A 86 1.77 0.74 23.15
C GLY A 86 0.67 1.33 22.27
N ASP A 87 1.03 2.24 21.36
CA ASP A 87 0.12 2.88 20.40
C ASP A 87 0.21 2.17 19.04
N LEU A 88 -0.11 0.87 19.04
CA LEU A 88 -0.10 0.03 17.84
C LEU A 88 -1.32 0.34 16.97
N PRO A 89 -1.15 0.66 15.67
CA PRO A 89 -2.27 0.80 14.76
C PRO A 89 -2.90 -0.58 14.43
N ASP A 90 -4.17 -0.58 14.03
CA ASP A 90 -4.86 -1.82 13.61
C ASP A 90 -4.37 -2.29 12.24
N VAL A 91 -4.02 -1.36 11.36
CA VAL A 91 -3.46 -1.61 10.01
C VAL A 91 -2.26 -0.72 9.80
N ILE A 92 -1.18 -1.32 9.29
CA ILE A 92 0.05 -0.59 9.02
C ILE A 92 0.62 -0.94 7.64
N PHE A 93 1.03 0.09 6.90
CA PHE A 93 1.84 -0.08 5.69
C PHE A 93 3.28 -0.42 6.08
N CYS A 94 3.76 -1.58 5.68
CA CYS A 94 5.05 -2.10 6.16
C CYS A 94 6.23 -1.89 5.19
N GLY A 95 5.99 -1.37 3.99
CA GLY A 95 7.05 -1.14 3.00
C GLY A 95 7.57 -2.45 2.39
N ASP A 96 8.82 -2.79 2.63
CA ASP A 96 9.51 -3.95 2.07
C ASP A 96 9.70 -5.10 3.08
N ALA A 97 10.26 -6.23 2.61
CA ALA A 97 10.51 -7.44 3.38
C ALA A 97 11.98 -7.59 3.83
N GLY A 98 12.79 -6.53 3.76
CA GLY A 98 14.21 -6.57 4.16
C GLY A 98 14.40 -6.92 5.65
N LYS A 99 15.61 -7.33 6.03
CA LYS A 99 15.92 -7.75 7.41
C LYS A 99 15.69 -6.69 8.48
N GLU A 100 15.83 -5.42 8.09
CA GLU A 100 15.64 -4.26 8.97
C GLU A 100 14.33 -3.53 8.65
N SER A 101 13.40 -4.23 7.97
CA SER A 101 12.12 -3.66 7.60
C SER A 101 11.13 -3.70 8.76
N LEU A 102 10.16 -2.81 8.71
CA LEU A 102 9.03 -2.83 9.64
C LEU A 102 8.27 -4.17 9.58
N TYR A 103 8.15 -4.77 8.40
CA TYR A 103 7.56 -6.09 8.22
C TYR A 103 8.25 -7.16 9.09
N GLN A 104 9.58 -7.23 9.03
CA GLN A 104 10.35 -8.19 9.81
C GLN A 104 10.24 -7.92 11.32
N PHE A 105 10.31 -6.64 11.71
CA PHE A 105 10.13 -6.22 13.10
C PHE A 105 8.77 -6.66 13.67
N MET A 106 7.69 -6.48 12.90
CA MET A 106 6.33 -6.88 13.31
C MET A 106 6.20 -8.39 13.52
N ILE A 107 6.82 -9.18 12.66
CA ILE A 107 6.79 -10.66 12.76
C ILE A 107 7.61 -11.14 13.95
N GLU A 108 8.83 -10.65 14.11
CA GLU A 108 9.76 -11.07 15.18
C GLU A 108 9.22 -10.74 16.58
N ASN A 109 8.43 -9.69 16.70
CA ASN A 109 7.78 -9.29 17.95
C ASN A 109 6.35 -9.81 18.11
N GLU A 110 5.89 -10.73 17.24
CA GLU A 110 4.54 -11.34 17.27
C GLU A 110 3.40 -10.29 17.24
N LEU A 111 3.59 -9.17 16.54
CA LEU A 111 2.65 -8.06 16.44
C LEU A 111 1.74 -8.15 15.20
N ALA A 112 2.02 -9.07 14.28
CA ALA A 112 1.28 -9.21 13.04
C ALA A 112 0.35 -10.43 13.07
N LEU A 113 -0.87 -10.25 12.54
CA LEU A 113 -1.87 -11.30 12.40
C LEU A 113 -1.60 -12.11 11.12
N ASP A 114 -1.67 -13.45 11.19
CA ASP A 114 -1.68 -14.29 9.99
C ASP A 114 -3.00 -14.08 9.22
N LEU A 115 -2.90 -13.49 8.05
CA LEU A 115 -4.04 -13.14 7.19
C LEU A 115 -4.51 -14.31 6.32
N LEU A 116 -3.68 -15.34 6.15
CA LEU A 116 -3.96 -16.42 5.19
C LEU A 116 -5.28 -17.18 5.46
N PRO A 117 -5.67 -17.48 6.70
CA PRO A 117 -6.97 -18.10 6.98
C PRO A 117 -8.14 -17.25 6.49
N TYR A 118 -8.13 -15.95 6.77
CA TYR A 118 -9.19 -15.01 6.40
C TYR A 118 -9.28 -14.81 4.89
N ILE A 119 -8.14 -14.69 4.21
CA ILE A 119 -8.09 -14.55 2.75
C ILE A 119 -8.66 -15.81 2.05
N LYS A 120 -8.40 -17.00 2.59
CA LYS A 120 -8.94 -18.25 2.04
C LYS A 120 -10.45 -18.39 2.20
N GLU A 121 -11.03 -17.81 3.22
CA GLU A 121 -12.47 -17.82 3.45
C GLU A 121 -13.20 -16.85 2.52
N ASP A 122 -12.58 -15.74 2.15
CA ASP A 122 -13.11 -14.75 1.21
C ASP A 122 -12.61 -15.02 -0.21
N LYS A 123 -13.45 -15.65 -1.04
CA LYS A 123 -13.09 -16.01 -2.41
C LYS A 123 -12.87 -14.79 -3.32
N GLU A 124 -13.60 -13.70 -3.10
CA GLU A 124 -13.46 -12.47 -3.87
C GLU A 124 -12.10 -11.82 -3.57
N LEU A 125 -11.77 -11.69 -2.30
CA LEU A 125 -10.48 -11.19 -1.86
C LEU A 125 -9.33 -12.08 -2.38
N LEU A 126 -9.45 -13.40 -2.25
CA LEU A 126 -8.44 -14.35 -2.73
C LEU A 126 -8.18 -14.19 -4.24
N HIS A 127 -9.23 -13.99 -5.05
CA HIS A 127 -9.08 -13.78 -6.49
C HIS A 127 -8.53 -12.40 -6.86
N SER A 128 -8.68 -11.40 -6.00
CA SER A 128 -8.16 -10.05 -6.24
C SER A 128 -6.66 -9.92 -5.98
N ILE A 129 -6.08 -10.81 -5.18
CA ILE A 129 -4.65 -10.79 -4.85
C ILE A 129 -3.87 -11.58 -5.90
N ALA A 130 -2.86 -10.95 -6.50
CA ALA A 130 -1.99 -11.63 -7.45
C ALA A 130 -1.24 -12.81 -6.78
N PRO A 131 -1.26 -14.02 -7.38
CA PRO A 131 -0.58 -15.19 -6.80
C PRO A 131 0.91 -14.98 -6.52
N SER A 132 1.61 -14.23 -7.39
CA SER A 132 3.01 -13.86 -7.21
C SER A 132 3.24 -12.99 -5.96
N SER A 133 2.30 -12.09 -5.64
CA SER A 133 2.35 -11.28 -4.42
C SER A 133 2.19 -12.16 -3.16
N MET A 134 1.23 -13.08 -3.16
CA MET A 134 1.06 -14.01 -2.04
C MET A 134 2.30 -14.90 -1.83
N GLU A 135 2.91 -15.38 -2.91
CA GLU A 135 4.12 -16.21 -2.81
C GLU A 135 5.32 -15.41 -2.32
N TYR A 136 5.45 -14.15 -2.73
CA TYR A 136 6.51 -13.26 -2.27
C TYR A 136 6.45 -12.99 -0.76
N TRP A 137 5.26 -12.71 -0.23
CA TRP A 137 5.06 -12.37 1.18
C TRP A 137 4.90 -13.56 2.11
N LYS A 138 4.74 -14.77 1.56
CA LYS A 138 4.56 -15.97 2.35
C LYS A 138 5.84 -16.35 3.08
N THR A 139 5.70 -16.55 4.38
CA THR A 139 6.81 -16.97 5.23
C THR A 139 7.16 -18.43 5.01
N ARG A 140 8.35 -18.87 5.47
CA ARG A 140 8.80 -20.25 5.33
C ARG A 140 7.90 -21.27 6.03
N ASP A 141 7.24 -20.89 7.10
CA ASP A 141 6.24 -21.68 7.83
C ASP A 141 4.82 -21.59 7.24
N GLY A 142 4.69 -20.93 6.10
CA GLY A 142 3.46 -20.90 5.30
C GLY A 142 2.42 -19.87 5.70
N LYS A 143 2.76 -18.92 6.57
CA LYS A 143 1.89 -17.82 6.99
C LYS A 143 1.98 -16.62 6.06
N LEU A 144 0.98 -15.75 6.12
CA LEU A 144 0.92 -14.51 5.34
C LEU A 144 0.51 -13.34 6.25
N TYR A 145 1.45 -12.47 6.55
CA TYR A 145 1.23 -11.35 7.48
C TYR A 145 0.93 -10.02 6.79
N THR A 146 1.07 -9.95 5.48
CA THR A 146 0.76 -8.77 4.67
C THR A 146 0.28 -9.16 3.29
N VAL A 147 -0.37 -8.22 2.60
CA VAL A 147 -0.70 -8.28 1.17
C VAL A 147 -0.24 -6.98 0.52
N SER A 148 0.11 -7.05 -0.76
CA SER A 148 0.44 -5.83 -1.50
C SER A 148 -0.83 -5.03 -1.77
N ASP A 149 -0.81 -3.76 -1.46
CA ASP A 149 -1.83 -2.78 -1.83
C ASP A 149 -1.68 -2.32 -3.29
N VAL A 150 -0.45 -2.35 -3.80
CA VAL A 150 -0.09 -2.02 -5.18
C VAL A 150 0.87 -3.07 -5.73
N LEU A 151 0.62 -3.54 -6.94
CA LEU A 151 1.56 -4.36 -7.68
C LEU A 151 2.25 -3.49 -8.73
N MET A 152 3.52 -3.20 -8.53
CA MET A 152 4.32 -2.53 -9.55
C MET A 152 4.95 -3.56 -10.47
N LEU A 153 4.71 -3.42 -11.77
CA LEU A 153 5.43 -4.16 -12.78
C LEU A 153 6.81 -3.50 -12.91
N GLY A 154 7.78 -4.10 -12.27
CA GLY A 154 9.18 -3.64 -12.34
C GLY A 154 9.94 -4.35 -13.46
N GLY A 155 11.10 -3.80 -13.81
CA GLY A 155 12.07 -4.50 -14.63
C GLY A 155 11.95 -4.32 -16.14
N GLY A 156 11.53 -3.19 -16.59
CA GLY A 156 11.66 -2.76 -17.98
C GLY A 156 12.68 -1.65 -18.15
N TYR A 157 12.99 -1.33 -19.39
CA TYR A 157 13.73 -0.13 -19.77
C TYR A 157 12.97 0.65 -20.83
N TRP A 158 13.11 1.96 -20.78
CA TRP A 158 12.61 2.85 -21.82
C TRP A 158 13.67 3.00 -22.89
N TYR A 159 13.27 2.97 -24.14
CA TYR A 159 14.17 3.22 -25.26
C TYR A 159 13.64 4.31 -26.16
N ASN A 160 14.55 5.02 -26.82
CA ASN A 160 14.20 6.01 -27.82
C ASN A 160 14.19 5.35 -29.19
N GLU A 161 13.00 5.27 -29.80
CA GLU A 161 12.81 4.63 -31.10
C GLU A 161 13.60 5.29 -32.23
N GLU A 162 13.80 6.61 -32.18
CA GLU A 162 14.57 7.35 -33.19
C GLU A 162 16.06 6.97 -33.12
N ILE A 163 16.61 6.91 -31.90
CA ILE A 163 17.99 6.48 -31.67
C ILE A 163 18.19 5.03 -32.13
N PHE A 164 17.25 4.14 -31.81
CA PHE A 164 17.32 2.75 -32.27
C PHE A 164 17.35 2.66 -33.79
N ARG A 165 16.45 3.38 -34.47
CA ARG A 165 16.37 3.43 -35.92
C ARG A 165 17.68 3.98 -36.54
N GLU A 166 18.20 5.10 -36.01
CA GLU A 166 19.42 5.73 -36.53
C GLU A 166 20.68 4.91 -36.27
N ALA A 167 20.74 4.18 -35.14
CA ALA A 167 21.80 3.26 -34.81
C ALA A 167 21.66 1.88 -35.51
N GLY A 168 20.66 1.69 -36.38
CA GLY A 168 20.45 0.45 -37.12
C GLY A 168 19.98 -0.73 -36.25
N ILE A 169 19.26 -0.46 -35.17
CA ILE A 169 18.63 -1.46 -34.32
C ILE A 169 17.20 -1.66 -34.83
N THR A 170 16.88 -2.86 -35.29
CA THR A 170 15.61 -3.18 -35.99
C THR A 170 14.60 -3.92 -35.11
N SER A 171 15.01 -4.39 -33.93
CA SER A 171 14.15 -5.10 -33.00
C SER A 171 14.53 -4.75 -31.54
N ILE A 172 13.56 -4.86 -30.65
CA ILE A 172 13.81 -4.74 -29.22
C ILE A 172 14.63 -5.95 -28.76
N PRO A 173 15.75 -5.74 -28.02
CA PRO A 173 16.53 -6.84 -27.48
C PRO A 173 15.72 -7.73 -26.50
N GLU A 174 15.78 -9.04 -26.70
CA GLU A 174 15.11 -10.03 -25.83
C GLU A 174 16.12 -10.76 -24.92
N THR A 175 17.42 -10.69 -25.26
CA THR A 175 18.51 -11.30 -24.50
C THR A 175 19.52 -10.26 -24.05
N TRP A 176 20.36 -10.61 -23.06
CA TRP A 176 21.45 -9.74 -22.61
C TRP A 176 22.51 -9.50 -23.70
N GLU A 177 22.77 -10.49 -24.53
CA GLU A 177 23.68 -10.40 -25.64
C GLU A 177 23.17 -9.41 -26.70
N GLU A 178 21.88 -9.46 -27.02
CA GLU A 178 21.25 -8.51 -27.93
C GLU A 178 21.21 -7.10 -27.34
N PHE A 179 20.90 -6.97 -26.03
CA PHE A 179 20.92 -5.69 -25.33
C PHE A 179 22.32 -5.06 -25.36
N TYR A 180 23.34 -5.84 -25.06
CA TYR A 180 24.71 -5.38 -25.14
C TYR A 180 25.12 -4.97 -26.57
N SER A 181 24.76 -5.77 -27.59
CA SER A 181 24.96 -5.44 -29.00
C SER A 181 24.24 -4.14 -29.39
N ALA A 182 23.02 -3.92 -28.91
CA ALA A 182 22.30 -2.66 -29.13
C ALA A 182 23.04 -1.47 -28.53
N CYS A 183 23.52 -1.60 -27.29
CA CYS A 183 24.36 -0.56 -26.66
C CYS A 183 25.62 -0.25 -27.46
N GLN A 184 26.32 -1.26 -28.00
CA GLN A 184 27.48 -1.05 -28.83
C GLN A 184 27.16 -0.31 -30.16
N LYS A 185 26.02 -0.65 -30.77
CA LYS A 185 25.55 0.07 -31.99
C LYS A 185 25.23 1.53 -31.69
N ILE A 186 24.59 1.83 -30.59
CA ILE A 186 24.30 3.21 -30.17
C ILE A 186 25.60 3.96 -29.91
N GLN A 187 26.57 3.35 -29.25
CA GLN A 187 27.85 3.95 -28.98
C GLN A 187 28.57 4.31 -30.30
N THR A 188 28.67 3.37 -31.23
CA THR A 188 29.28 3.58 -32.53
C THR A 188 28.58 4.66 -33.35
N TRP A 189 27.24 4.65 -33.34
CA TRP A 189 26.43 5.68 -34.00
C TRP A 189 26.66 7.06 -33.37
N SER A 190 26.67 7.16 -32.04
CA SER A 190 26.97 8.40 -31.32
C SER A 190 28.32 9.00 -31.74
N GLU A 191 29.35 8.20 -31.74
CA GLU A 191 30.72 8.61 -32.14
C GLU A 191 30.80 9.05 -33.63
N THR A 192 30.18 8.30 -34.53
CA THR A 192 30.26 8.57 -35.98
C THR A 192 29.35 9.72 -36.41
N SER A 193 28.24 9.97 -35.71
CA SER A 193 27.31 11.05 -36.00
C SER A 193 27.63 12.35 -35.25
N ASN A 194 28.68 12.36 -34.44
CA ASN A 194 29.08 13.48 -33.58
C ASN A 194 27.92 13.93 -32.65
N LYS A 195 27.14 12.98 -32.17
CA LYS A 195 26.08 13.19 -31.17
C LYS A 195 26.58 12.70 -29.81
N ASP A 196 26.30 13.45 -28.77
CA ASP A 196 26.64 13.07 -27.38
C ASP A 196 25.49 12.27 -26.77
N VAL A 197 25.47 10.95 -27.10
CA VAL A 197 24.43 10.03 -26.62
C VAL A 197 25.07 8.86 -25.90
N MET A 198 24.74 8.67 -24.63
CA MET A 198 25.11 7.47 -23.89
C MET A 198 24.13 6.33 -24.21
N PRO A 199 24.63 5.12 -24.50
CA PRO A 199 23.77 3.97 -24.80
C PRO A 199 22.85 3.56 -23.64
N LEU A 200 23.29 3.80 -22.42
CA LEU A 200 22.57 3.49 -21.20
C LEU A 200 22.82 4.61 -20.19
N GLY A 201 21.74 5.26 -19.77
CA GLY A 201 21.79 6.39 -18.85
C GLY A 201 21.02 6.14 -17.54
N PRO A 202 21.32 5.08 -16.77
CA PRO A 202 20.66 4.84 -15.51
C PRO A 202 21.17 5.79 -14.41
N THR A 203 20.32 6.04 -13.46
CA THR A 203 20.75 6.49 -12.14
C THR A 203 21.55 5.37 -11.44
N VAL A 204 22.24 5.69 -10.34
CA VAL A 204 22.94 4.66 -9.54
C VAL A 204 21.99 3.53 -9.14
N GLU A 205 20.74 3.86 -8.81
CA GLU A 205 19.67 2.89 -8.51
C GLU A 205 19.33 2.02 -9.72
N GLY A 206 19.28 2.59 -10.92
CA GLY A 206 19.04 1.85 -12.16
C GLY A 206 20.11 0.78 -12.45
N TYR A 207 21.36 1.04 -12.11
CA TYR A 207 22.43 0.02 -12.22
C TYR A 207 22.20 -1.15 -11.26
N LEU A 208 21.74 -0.92 -10.04
CA LEU A 208 21.41 -1.98 -9.08
C LEU A 208 20.30 -2.87 -9.60
N TYR A 209 19.22 -2.30 -10.14
CA TYR A 209 18.11 -3.09 -10.72
C TYR A 209 18.55 -3.95 -11.91
N ILE A 210 19.40 -3.43 -12.79
CA ILE A 210 19.95 -4.19 -13.91
C ILE A 210 20.81 -5.36 -13.40
N THR A 211 21.64 -5.11 -12.40
CA THR A 211 22.52 -6.13 -11.80
C THR A 211 21.70 -7.24 -11.16
N ASP A 212 20.66 -6.90 -10.42
CA ASP A 212 19.77 -7.89 -9.76
C ASP A 212 19.07 -8.78 -10.78
N GLN A 213 18.61 -8.23 -11.90
CA GLN A 213 17.99 -9.01 -12.97
C GLN A 213 18.98 -9.93 -13.69
N MET A 214 20.22 -9.49 -13.89
CA MET A 214 21.28 -10.33 -14.44
C MET A 214 21.59 -11.50 -13.49
N LEU A 215 21.63 -11.27 -12.19
CA LEU A 215 21.85 -12.31 -11.18
C LEU A 215 20.67 -13.28 -11.06
N ALA A 216 19.44 -12.79 -11.16
CA ALA A 216 18.24 -13.62 -11.09
C ALA A 216 18.15 -14.62 -12.26
N LYS A 217 18.58 -14.23 -13.46
CA LYS A 217 18.58 -15.09 -14.64
C LYS A 217 19.61 -16.24 -14.57
N ASN A 218 20.64 -16.11 -13.74
CA ASN A 218 21.72 -17.08 -13.60
C ASN A 218 21.53 -18.04 -12.39
N ARG A 219 20.36 -18.04 -11.76
CA ARG A 219 19.93 -18.99 -10.73
C ARG A 219 18.93 -19.98 -11.29
#